data_8630dbfbf3ad5da09dd47d1b9e30c2a8
#
_entry.id   8630dbfbf3ad5da09dd47d1b9e30c2a8
#
_cell.length_a   1.000
_cell.length_b   1.000
_cell.length_c   1.000
_cell.angle_alpha   90.00
_cell.angle_beta   90.00
_cell.angle_gamma   90.00
#
_symmetry.space_group_name_H-M   'P 1'
#
loop_
_entity.id
_entity.type
_entity.pdbx_description
1 polymer ?
#
loop_
_entity_poly.entity_id
_entity_poly.type
_entity_poly.pdbx_seq_one_letter_code
_entity_poly.pdbx_strand_id
1 'polypeptide(L)'
;MPTKIDLAAQLLRHGLDVVRGAYPARWTPPVRSEARWSRDRALAWQDDVGWLVGCNFMPSTAGNQLEMFQPETYDPVTIDRELGWAADLGMNSIRLFLHHLLPEVPGFWQRLDDVLGLADAHGIGAMLVLFDGCWNPVSHLGPQPDPRPRTHNSIWLQSPGSEILSEPRRWHELRPYVDEVLGRFGDDRRVHCWDLFNEPNAPEINYIATGSADKYWLATELLDRVFDWAQAADPSQPLTAGVFVGVSGALERGDRINRLMLSRSDVITFHNYLPRRRLEGCIDHLAAYGRPVLCTEWMGRPRSTPDLIDVFADRQVGCYTWGLVDGRTQTRYPWSSWQKDTPPDAPWFHELLHGDGRPYDQAEVERFRRATRR
;
A
#
# COMPACT_ATOMS: atom_id res chain seq x y z
N MET A 1 26.12 -7.74 3.86
CA MET A 1 25.47 -6.50 4.33
C MET A 1 26.04 -5.35 3.49
N PRO A 2 25.20 -4.46 2.96
CA PRO A 2 25.68 -3.30 2.24
C PRO A 2 26.57 -2.44 3.15
N THR A 3 27.62 -1.88 2.59
CA THR A 3 28.49 -1.00 3.33
C THR A 3 27.82 0.37 3.59
N LYS A 4 28.31 1.15 4.58
CA LYS A 4 27.82 2.51 4.77
C LYS A 4 28.02 3.40 3.54
N ILE A 5 29.01 3.08 2.71
CA ILE A 5 29.31 3.76 1.43
C ILE A 5 28.22 3.42 0.40
N ASP A 6 27.80 2.17 0.31
CA ASP A 6 26.73 1.74 -0.62
C ASP A 6 25.39 2.40 -0.25
N LEU A 7 25.08 2.46 1.03
CA LEU A 7 23.88 3.15 1.55
C LEU A 7 23.91 4.65 1.21
N ALA A 8 25.05 5.31 1.46
CA ALA A 8 25.19 6.73 1.14
C ALA A 8 25.09 6.97 -0.37
N ALA A 9 25.66 6.09 -1.20
CA ALA A 9 25.57 6.18 -2.66
C ALA A 9 24.12 6.01 -3.15
N GLN A 10 23.34 5.09 -2.56
CA GLN A 10 21.94 4.90 -2.92
C GLN A 10 21.08 6.09 -2.51
N LEU A 11 21.24 6.60 -1.27
CA LEU A 11 20.54 7.80 -0.80
C LEU A 11 20.89 9.03 -1.65
N LEU A 12 22.16 9.14 -2.07
CA LEU A 12 22.60 10.22 -2.96
C LEU A 12 21.98 10.09 -4.35
N ARG A 13 21.93 8.87 -4.93
CA ARG A 13 21.25 8.62 -6.20
C ARG A 13 19.78 8.93 -6.11
N HIS A 14 19.08 8.43 -5.08
CA HIS A 14 17.67 8.74 -4.86
C HIS A 14 17.44 10.26 -4.76
N GLY A 15 18.24 10.97 -3.96
CA GLY A 15 18.18 12.43 -3.89
C GLY A 15 18.46 13.14 -5.21
N LEU A 16 19.45 12.66 -6.00
CA LEU A 16 19.75 13.18 -7.33
C LEU A 16 18.63 12.89 -8.33
N ASP A 17 17.99 11.73 -8.25
CA ASP A 17 16.88 11.38 -9.13
C ASP A 17 15.63 12.21 -8.83
N VAL A 18 15.34 12.45 -7.54
CA VAL A 18 14.30 13.41 -7.13
C VAL A 18 14.60 14.81 -7.66
N VAL A 19 15.85 15.28 -7.55
CA VAL A 19 16.28 16.59 -8.08
C VAL A 19 16.19 16.62 -9.60
N ARG A 20 16.60 15.55 -10.31
CA ARG A 20 16.48 15.43 -11.77
C ARG A 20 15.02 15.39 -12.20
N GLY A 21 14.16 14.72 -11.43
CA GLY A 21 12.71 14.73 -11.63
C GLY A 21 12.08 16.12 -11.50
N ALA A 22 12.69 16.98 -10.68
CA ALA A 22 12.27 18.37 -10.53
C ALA A 22 12.62 19.27 -11.72
N TYR A 23 13.58 18.87 -12.58
CA TYR A 23 13.97 19.66 -13.75
C TYR A 23 13.31 19.13 -15.02
N PRO A 24 12.48 19.91 -15.72
CA PRO A 24 11.61 19.48 -16.81
C PRO A 24 12.34 19.27 -18.13
N ALA A 25 13.47 18.55 -18.15
CA ALA A 25 14.26 18.50 -19.38
C ALA A 25 13.60 17.71 -20.54
N ARG A 26 12.69 16.77 -20.37
CA ARG A 26 12.13 15.98 -21.49
C ARG A 26 10.77 15.31 -21.27
N TRP A 27 10.11 15.42 -20.14
CA TRP A 27 8.86 14.71 -19.92
C TRP A 27 7.78 15.64 -19.35
N THR A 28 6.81 15.95 -20.15
CA THR A 28 5.49 16.38 -19.69
C THR A 28 4.65 15.11 -19.69
N PRO A 29 4.08 14.67 -18.56
CA PRO A 29 3.12 13.58 -18.61
C PRO A 29 2.07 14.00 -19.65
N PRO A 30 1.71 13.11 -20.57
CA PRO A 30 0.52 13.37 -21.34
C PRO A 30 -0.60 13.56 -20.32
N VAL A 31 -1.13 14.78 -20.22
CA VAL A 31 -2.35 15.03 -19.47
C VAL A 31 -3.45 14.35 -20.27
N ARG A 32 -3.59 13.05 -20.15
CA ARG A 32 -4.75 12.30 -20.62
C ARG A 32 -5.88 12.54 -19.63
N SER A 33 -6.34 13.79 -19.58
CA SER A 33 -7.46 14.20 -18.74
C SER A 33 -8.75 13.45 -19.09
N GLU A 34 -8.84 12.90 -20.29
CA GLU A 34 -10.03 12.22 -20.82
C GLU A 34 -10.29 10.83 -20.19
N ALA A 35 -9.27 10.14 -19.70
CA ALA A 35 -9.41 8.82 -19.10
C ALA A 35 -9.55 8.85 -17.57
N ARG A 36 -9.24 9.98 -16.93
CA ARG A 36 -9.42 10.17 -15.48
C ARG A 36 -10.89 10.49 -15.19
N TRP A 37 -11.43 9.93 -14.12
CA TRP A 37 -12.78 10.29 -13.66
C TRP A 37 -12.95 11.80 -13.47
N SER A 38 -14.15 12.32 -13.78
CA SER A 38 -14.53 13.66 -13.36
C SER A 38 -14.50 13.78 -11.84
N ARG A 39 -14.38 15.00 -11.32
CA ARG A 39 -14.46 15.24 -9.88
C ARG A 39 -15.80 14.80 -9.31
N ASP A 40 -16.89 15.08 -10.02
CA ASP A 40 -18.23 14.74 -9.60
C ASP A 40 -18.42 13.21 -9.49
N ARG A 41 -17.88 12.44 -10.46
CA ARG A 41 -17.90 10.96 -10.38
C ARG A 41 -17.12 10.46 -9.16
N ALA A 42 -15.95 11.03 -8.87
CA ALA A 42 -15.13 10.64 -7.73
C ALA A 42 -15.80 10.99 -6.38
N LEU A 43 -16.45 12.15 -6.30
CA LEU A 43 -17.22 12.55 -5.10
C LEU A 43 -18.46 11.68 -4.91
N ALA A 44 -19.20 11.38 -5.99
CA ALA A 44 -20.35 10.47 -5.92
C ALA A 44 -19.93 9.05 -5.46
N TRP A 45 -18.75 8.56 -5.88
CA TRP A 45 -18.21 7.33 -5.35
C TRP A 45 -17.93 7.41 -3.83
N GLN A 46 -17.37 8.52 -3.34
CA GLN A 46 -17.13 8.72 -1.90
C GLN A 46 -18.44 8.74 -1.10
N ASP A 47 -19.45 9.36 -1.66
CA ASP A 47 -20.78 9.39 -1.02
C ASP A 47 -21.43 7.99 -0.94
N ASP A 48 -21.17 7.14 -1.97
CA ASP A 48 -21.68 5.76 -2.03
C ASP A 48 -20.95 4.83 -1.05
N VAL A 49 -19.62 4.86 -1.02
CA VAL A 49 -18.83 3.97 -0.13
C VAL A 49 -18.74 4.49 1.32
N GLY A 50 -19.02 5.77 1.54
CA GLY A 50 -18.91 6.42 2.84
C GLY A 50 -17.48 6.60 3.34
N TRP A 51 -17.32 6.78 4.65
CA TRP A 51 -16.02 6.91 5.28
C TRP A 51 -15.33 5.55 5.41
N LEU A 52 -14.27 5.32 4.62
CA LEU A 52 -13.50 4.08 4.62
C LEU A 52 -12.49 4.08 5.78
N VAL A 53 -12.62 3.11 6.67
CA VAL A 53 -11.69 2.84 7.76
C VAL A 53 -11.21 1.41 7.66
N GLY A 54 -9.90 1.21 7.67
CA GLY A 54 -9.37 -0.13 7.49
C GLY A 54 -7.93 -0.33 7.93
N CYS A 55 -7.38 -1.42 7.47
CA CYS A 55 -5.98 -1.76 7.64
C CYS A 55 -5.36 -2.30 6.34
N ASN A 56 -4.05 -2.19 6.23
CA ASN A 56 -3.28 -2.99 5.30
C ASN A 56 -3.27 -4.41 5.83
N PHE A 57 -4.07 -5.28 5.22
CA PHE A 57 -4.36 -6.60 5.73
C PHE A 57 -3.38 -7.64 5.19
N MET A 58 -2.74 -8.33 6.12
CA MET A 58 -1.99 -9.56 5.91
C MET A 58 -2.32 -10.47 7.10
N PRO A 59 -2.83 -11.69 6.89
CA PRO A 59 -3.15 -12.58 8.00
C PRO A 59 -1.89 -12.91 8.81
N SER A 60 -2.02 -13.08 10.11
CA SER A 60 -0.89 -13.31 11.01
C SER A 60 -0.05 -14.54 10.65
N THR A 61 -0.62 -15.47 9.89
CA THR A 61 0.03 -16.68 9.39
C THR A 61 0.84 -16.49 8.12
N ALA A 62 0.77 -15.32 7.46
CA ALA A 62 1.53 -15.02 6.25
C ALA A 62 2.47 -13.82 6.47
N GLY A 63 3.64 -13.85 5.85
CA GLY A 63 4.62 -12.77 5.93
C GLY A 63 4.82 -12.01 4.61
N ASN A 64 4.17 -12.47 3.53
CA ASN A 64 4.15 -11.78 2.24
C ASN A 64 2.97 -12.21 1.36
N GLN A 65 2.81 -11.54 0.22
CA GLN A 65 1.70 -11.72 -0.71
C GLN A 65 1.63 -13.14 -1.29
N LEU A 66 2.79 -13.76 -1.56
CA LEU A 66 2.81 -15.13 -2.10
C LEU A 66 2.41 -16.15 -1.03
N GLU A 67 2.92 -16.00 0.18
CA GLU A 67 2.57 -16.88 1.31
C GLU A 67 1.07 -16.81 1.64
N MET A 68 0.45 -15.63 1.51
CA MET A 68 -0.98 -15.48 1.72
C MET A 68 -1.84 -16.28 0.71
N PHE A 69 -1.36 -16.43 -0.54
CA PHE A 69 -2.20 -16.96 -1.61
C PHE A 69 -1.74 -18.31 -2.19
N GLN A 70 -0.61 -18.87 -1.78
CA GLN A 70 -0.17 -20.20 -2.23
C GLN A 70 -0.98 -21.31 -1.53
N PRO A 71 -1.30 -22.42 -2.22
CA PRO A 71 -2.18 -23.47 -1.68
C PRO A 71 -1.66 -24.10 -0.39
N GLU A 72 -0.34 -24.19 -0.22
CA GLU A 72 0.31 -24.81 0.94
C GLU A 72 0.23 -23.94 2.21
N THR A 73 -0.02 -22.63 2.06
CA THR A 73 0.04 -21.65 3.16
C THR A 73 -1.22 -20.81 3.29
N TYR A 74 -2.18 -20.97 2.36
CA TYR A 74 -3.47 -20.30 2.42
C TYR A 74 -4.28 -20.76 3.64
N ASP A 75 -4.61 -19.81 4.51
CA ASP A 75 -5.29 -20.07 5.78
C ASP A 75 -6.60 -19.25 5.89
N PRO A 76 -7.69 -19.72 5.28
CA PRO A 76 -8.98 -19.02 5.30
C PRO A 76 -9.57 -18.92 6.71
N VAL A 77 -9.23 -19.83 7.63
CA VAL A 77 -9.73 -19.80 9.02
C VAL A 77 -9.13 -18.62 9.78
N THR A 78 -7.84 -18.39 9.64
CA THR A 78 -7.19 -17.22 10.24
C THR A 78 -7.66 -15.92 9.55
N ILE A 79 -7.80 -15.92 8.22
CA ILE A 79 -8.29 -14.76 7.47
C ILE A 79 -9.69 -14.37 7.97
N ASP A 80 -10.63 -15.29 8.02
CA ASP A 80 -12.01 -15.05 8.49
C ASP A 80 -12.04 -14.50 9.92
N ARG A 81 -11.30 -15.13 10.82
CA ARG A 81 -11.20 -14.71 12.23
C ARG A 81 -10.65 -13.30 12.38
N GLU A 82 -9.58 -12.95 11.65
CA GLU A 82 -8.94 -11.65 11.77
C GLU A 82 -9.73 -10.53 11.07
N LEU A 83 -10.47 -10.85 10.01
CA LEU A 83 -11.46 -9.96 9.41
C LEU A 83 -12.62 -9.68 10.39
N GLY A 84 -13.06 -10.68 11.14
CA GLY A 84 -14.03 -10.49 12.23
C GLY A 84 -13.52 -9.51 13.29
N TRP A 85 -12.24 -9.61 13.68
CA TRP A 85 -11.64 -8.64 14.60
C TRP A 85 -11.53 -7.23 14.01
N ALA A 86 -11.24 -7.10 12.71
CA ALA A 86 -11.26 -5.82 12.01
C ALA A 86 -12.66 -5.19 12.05
N ALA A 87 -13.70 -5.98 11.76
CA ALA A 87 -15.09 -5.54 11.84
C ALA A 87 -15.49 -5.11 13.27
N ASP A 88 -15.02 -5.82 14.30
CA ASP A 88 -15.23 -5.46 15.71
C ASP A 88 -14.61 -4.10 16.10
N LEU A 89 -13.58 -3.68 15.39
CA LEU A 89 -12.97 -2.35 15.50
C LEU A 89 -13.75 -1.28 14.70
N GLY A 90 -14.76 -1.68 13.93
CA GLY A 90 -15.55 -0.84 13.04
C GLY A 90 -14.85 -0.55 11.70
N MET A 91 -13.89 -1.37 11.32
CA MET A 91 -13.28 -1.29 9.99
C MET A 91 -14.26 -1.84 8.95
N ASN A 92 -14.39 -1.13 7.84
CA ASN A 92 -15.28 -1.48 6.73
C ASN A 92 -14.51 -1.66 5.40
N SER A 93 -13.18 -1.59 5.46
CA SER A 93 -12.33 -1.80 4.29
C SER A 93 -10.99 -2.42 4.68
N ILE A 94 -10.41 -3.19 3.77
CA ILE A 94 -9.02 -3.65 3.86
C ILE A 94 -8.24 -3.19 2.62
N ARG A 95 -6.94 -2.95 2.78
CA ARG A 95 -6.03 -2.77 1.65
C ARG A 95 -5.20 -4.04 1.50
N LEU A 96 -5.40 -4.75 0.39
CA LEU A 96 -4.92 -6.10 0.14
C LEU A 96 -3.90 -6.10 -1.00
N PHE A 97 -2.71 -6.60 -0.74
CA PHE A 97 -1.62 -6.62 -1.70
C PHE A 97 -1.64 -7.89 -2.55
N LEU A 98 -1.64 -7.70 -3.87
CA LEU A 98 -1.45 -8.76 -4.84
C LEU A 98 0.02 -8.81 -5.31
N HIS A 99 0.33 -9.80 -6.14
CA HIS A 99 1.67 -9.95 -6.73
C HIS A 99 1.56 -10.50 -8.15
N HIS A 100 2.35 -9.97 -9.09
CA HIS A 100 2.27 -10.34 -10.51
C HIS A 100 2.54 -11.82 -10.82
N LEU A 101 3.16 -12.56 -9.91
CA LEU A 101 3.38 -14.01 -10.02
C LEU A 101 2.15 -14.85 -9.58
N LEU A 102 1.19 -14.27 -8.90
CA LEU A 102 0.04 -15.01 -8.35
C LEU A 102 -0.84 -15.68 -9.41
N PRO A 103 -1.03 -15.13 -10.62
CA PRO A 103 -1.78 -15.84 -11.67
C PRO A 103 -1.20 -17.21 -12.06
N GLU A 104 0.11 -17.42 -11.85
CA GLU A 104 0.76 -18.71 -12.10
C GLU A 104 0.49 -19.74 -10.99
N VAL A 105 -0.06 -19.30 -9.84
CA VAL A 105 -0.36 -20.17 -8.70
C VAL A 105 -1.69 -20.89 -8.92
N PRO A 106 -1.74 -22.22 -9.01
CA PRO A 106 -2.99 -22.97 -9.21
C PRO A 106 -4.06 -22.59 -8.19
N GLY A 107 -5.25 -22.21 -8.64
CA GLY A 107 -6.38 -21.84 -7.80
C GLY A 107 -6.27 -20.45 -7.14
N PHE A 108 -5.34 -19.59 -7.55
CA PHE A 108 -5.21 -18.24 -7.01
C PHE A 108 -6.50 -17.42 -7.12
N TRP A 109 -7.12 -17.41 -8.29
CA TRP A 109 -8.35 -16.64 -8.53
C TRP A 109 -9.49 -17.03 -7.60
N GLN A 110 -9.62 -18.34 -7.31
CA GLN A 110 -10.59 -18.84 -6.35
C GLN A 110 -10.27 -18.35 -4.93
N ARG A 111 -9.00 -18.39 -4.51
CA ARG A 111 -8.60 -17.91 -3.17
C ARG A 111 -8.76 -16.39 -3.02
N LEU A 112 -8.52 -15.62 -4.08
CA LEU A 112 -8.80 -14.19 -4.05
C LEU A 112 -10.31 -13.93 -3.92
N ASP A 113 -11.15 -14.65 -4.66
CA ASP A 113 -12.60 -14.57 -4.54
C ASP A 113 -13.08 -15.01 -3.14
N ASP A 114 -12.49 -16.07 -2.56
CA ASP A 114 -12.76 -16.51 -1.19
C ASP A 114 -12.43 -15.42 -0.17
N VAL A 115 -11.25 -14.77 -0.26
CA VAL A 115 -10.85 -13.68 0.63
C VAL A 115 -11.82 -12.50 0.54
N LEU A 116 -12.22 -12.11 -0.68
CA LEU A 116 -13.22 -11.06 -0.88
C LEU A 116 -14.58 -11.45 -0.31
N GLY A 117 -14.98 -12.74 -0.46
CA GLY A 117 -16.21 -13.26 0.13
C GLY A 117 -16.19 -13.29 1.66
N LEU A 118 -15.06 -13.68 2.27
CA LEU A 118 -14.88 -13.63 3.73
C LEU A 118 -14.95 -12.18 4.24
N ALA A 119 -14.30 -11.23 3.56
CA ALA A 119 -14.37 -9.82 3.91
C ALA A 119 -15.81 -9.28 3.82
N ASP A 120 -16.52 -9.56 2.72
CA ASP A 120 -17.90 -9.15 2.50
C ASP A 120 -18.86 -9.70 3.57
N ALA A 121 -18.63 -10.96 4.02
CA ALA A 121 -19.41 -11.55 5.12
C ALA A 121 -19.29 -10.78 6.43
N HIS A 122 -18.21 -10.05 6.64
CA HIS A 122 -17.99 -9.14 7.76
C HIS A 122 -18.35 -7.67 7.44
N GLY A 123 -18.92 -7.38 6.27
CA GLY A 123 -19.23 -6.02 5.83
C GLY A 123 -18.00 -5.21 5.47
N ILE A 124 -16.92 -5.86 5.04
CA ILE A 124 -15.63 -5.26 4.71
C ILE A 124 -15.41 -5.39 3.20
N GLY A 125 -15.22 -4.27 2.50
CA GLY A 125 -14.74 -4.28 1.11
C GLY A 125 -13.21 -4.16 1.03
N ALA A 126 -12.68 -4.21 -0.19
CA ALA A 126 -11.23 -4.22 -0.40
C ALA A 126 -10.74 -3.09 -1.32
N MET A 127 -9.61 -2.48 -0.97
CA MET A 127 -8.74 -1.79 -1.90
C MET A 127 -7.66 -2.78 -2.35
N LEU A 128 -7.60 -3.10 -3.64
CA LEU A 128 -6.62 -4.06 -4.17
C LEU A 128 -5.39 -3.33 -4.69
N VAL A 129 -4.20 -3.73 -4.20
CA VAL A 129 -2.91 -3.20 -4.62
C VAL A 129 -2.31 -4.12 -5.66
N LEU A 130 -2.08 -3.62 -6.89
CA LEU A 130 -1.59 -4.46 -8.00
C LEU A 130 -0.06 -4.69 -7.92
N PHE A 131 0.69 -3.62 -7.71
CA PHE A 131 2.15 -3.64 -7.64
C PHE A 131 2.65 -3.01 -6.34
N ASP A 132 3.86 -3.39 -5.94
CA ASP A 132 4.49 -2.91 -4.71
C ASP A 132 5.98 -2.63 -4.91
N GLY A 133 6.42 -1.42 -4.61
CA GLY A 133 7.81 -1.01 -4.69
C GLY A 133 8.65 -1.33 -3.45
N CYS A 134 8.08 -1.98 -2.42
CA CYS A 134 8.73 -2.11 -1.13
C CYS A 134 9.44 -3.45 -0.91
N TRP A 135 10.54 -3.38 -0.17
CA TRP A 135 11.34 -4.45 0.43
C TRP A 135 12.08 -5.33 -0.58
N ASN A 136 11.95 -6.66 -0.51
CA ASN A 136 12.79 -7.59 -1.26
C ASN A 136 12.47 -7.58 -2.76
N PRO A 137 13.39 -7.11 -3.62
CA PRO A 137 13.16 -7.02 -5.05
C PRO A 137 13.35 -8.35 -5.81
N VAL A 138 13.67 -9.43 -5.10
CA VAL A 138 13.80 -10.76 -5.65
C VAL A 138 12.67 -11.64 -5.14
N SER A 139 11.72 -11.94 -5.99
CA SER A 139 10.55 -12.77 -5.68
C SER A 139 10.56 -14.08 -6.48
N HIS A 140 10.04 -15.13 -5.88
CA HIS A 140 9.86 -16.43 -6.53
C HIS A 140 8.69 -17.19 -5.90
N LEU A 141 8.02 -18.00 -6.69
CA LEU A 141 6.98 -18.90 -6.23
C LEU A 141 7.57 -20.07 -5.41
N GLY A 142 6.74 -20.71 -4.62
CA GLY A 142 7.11 -21.83 -3.75
C GLY A 142 7.35 -21.40 -2.30
N PRO A 143 8.01 -22.26 -1.50
CA PRO A 143 8.20 -22.01 -0.07
C PRO A 143 8.92 -20.68 0.18
N GLN A 144 8.31 -19.86 1.04
CA GLN A 144 8.90 -18.59 1.46
C GLN A 144 9.82 -18.83 2.67
N PRO A 145 10.90 -18.03 2.82
CA PRO A 145 11.79 -18.18 3.96
C PRO A 145 11.10 -17.81 5.27
N ASP A 146 11.61 -18.31 6.38
CA ASP A 146 11.17 -17.82 7.70
C ASP A 146 11.58 -16.36 7.89
N PRO A 147 10.72 -15.54 8.54
CA PRO A 147 11.05 -14.16 8.85
C PRO A 147 12.29 -14.09 9.75
N ARG A 148 13.16 -13.12 9.49
CA ARG A 148 14.28 -12.81 10.40
C ARG A 148 13.69 -12.40 11.75
N PRO A 149 14.10 -13.05 12.86
CA PRO A 149 13.57 -12.71 14.17
C PRO A 149 13.65 -11.22 14.48
N ARG A 150 12.57 -10.64 14.97
CA ARG A 150 12.46 -9.24 15.36
C ARG A 150 12.84 -8.21 14.28
N THR A 151 12.60 -8.56 13.00
CA THR A 151 12.92 -7.71 11.86
C THR A 151 11.66 -7.40 11.06
N HIS A 152 11.31 -6.12 10.98
CA HIS A 152 10.15 -5.60 10.29
C HIS A 152 10.09 -6.03 8.82
N ASN A 153 9.00 -6.65 8.39
CA ASN A 153 8.72 -7.04 7.00
C ASN A 153 9.90 -7.75 6.29
N SER A 154 10.62 -8.59 7.01
CA SER A 154 11.89 -9.13 6.52
C SER A 154 11.75 -10.11 5.34
N ILE A 155 10.53 -10.59 5.06
CA ILE A 155 10.22 -11.47 3.92
C ILE A 155 9.17 -10.89 2.98
N TRP A 156 8.82 -9.62 3.14
CA TRP A 156 7.90 -8.92 2.24
C TRP A 156 8.52 -8.77 0.85
N LEU A 157 7.70 -8.92 -0.22
CA LEU A 157 8.16 -8.99 -1.60
C LEU A 157 7.72 -7.79 -2.42
N GLN A 158 8.66 -7.27 -3.21
CA GLN A 158 8.38 -6.27 -4.23
C GLN A 158 7.72 -6.91 -5.45
N SER A 159 6.76 -6.23 -6.07
CA SER A 159 6.10 -6.60 -7.31
C SER A 159 5.95 -5.39 -8.25
N PRO A 160 6.47 -5.42 -9.51
CA PRO A 160 7.36 -6.45 -10.01
C PRO A 160 8.71 -6.38 -9.32
N GLY A 161 9.42 -7.51 -9.29
CA GLY A 161 10.80 -7.56 -8.82
C GLY A 161 11.77 -6.81 -9.73
N SER A 162 13.00 -6.61 -9.24
CA SER A 162 14.04 -5.86 -9.97
C SER A 162 14.36 -6.45 -11.33
N GLU A 163 14.22 -7.75 -11.53
CA GLU A 163 14.44 -8.43 -12.80
C GLU A 163 13.58 -7.87 -13.93
N ILE A 164 12.27 -7.70 -13.69
CA ILE A 164 11.36 -7.13 -14.69
C ILE A 164 11.41 -5.61 -14.66
N LEU A 165 11.46 -5.00 -13.47
CA LEU A 165 11.48 -3.54 -13.34
C LEU A 165 12.65 -2.92 -14.11
N SER A 166 13.85 -3.54 -14.05
CA SER A 166 15.06 -3.04 -14.71
C SER A 166 15.08 -3.24 -16.23
N GLU A 167 14.11 -3.94 -16.80
CA GLU A 167 14.06 -4.32 -18.22
C GLU A 167 12.80 -3.77 -18.91
N PRO A 168 12.75 -2.48 -19.30
CA PRO A 168 11.55 -1.86 -19.90
C PRO A 168 10.95 -2.60 -21.09
N ARG A 169 11.78 -3.37 -21.80
CA ARG A 169 11.32 -4.20 -22.93
C ARG A 169 10.47 -5.38 -22.49
N ARG A 170 10.58 -5.80 -21.24
CA ARG A 170 9.80 -6.89 -20.63
C ARG A 170 8.53 -6.43 -19.93
N TRP A 171 8.31 -5.14 -19.73
CA TRP A 171 7.12 -4.67 -19.01
C TRP A 171 5.79 -5.10 -19.65
N HIS A 172 5.78 -5.37 -20.95
CA HIS A 172 4.60 -5.93 -21.61
C HIS A 172 4.17 -7.30 -21.03
N GLU A 173 5.06 -8.03 -20.35
CA GLU A 173 4.78 -9.29 -19.65
C GLU A 173 3.86 -9.08 -18.44
N LEU A 174 3.83 -7.87 -17.87
CA LEU A 174 2.98 -7.51 -16.73
C LEU A 174 1.54 -7.16 -17.12
N ARG A 175 1.32 -6.77 -18.39
CA ARG A 175 0.01 -6.35 -18.85
C ARG A 175 -1.07 -7.43 -18.72
N PRO A 176 -0.84 -8.70 -19.10
CA PRO A 176 -1.84 -9.76 -18.92
C PRO A 176 -2.31 -9.91 -17.47
N TYR A 177 -1.41 -9.72 -16.48
CA TYR A 177 -1.78 -9.72 -15.08
C TYR A 177 -2.76 -8.58 -14.73
N VAL A 178 -2.47 -7.36 -15.17
CA VAL A 178 -3.33 -6.20 -14.93
C VAL A 178 -4.69 -6.39 -15.61
N ASP A 179 -4.67 -6.80 -16.89
CA ASP A 179 -5.89 -7.02 -17.69
C ASP A 179 -6.75 -8.14 -17.07
N GLU A 180 -6.15 -9.23 -16.56
CA GLU A 180 -6.88 -10.35 -15.96
C GLU A 180 -7.48 -10.02 -14.61
N VAL A 181 -6.73 -9.33 -13.71
CA VAL A 181 -7.24 -8.90 -12.41
C VAL A 181 -8.44 -7.95 -12.60
N LEU A 182 -8.27 -6.92 -13.41
CA LEU A 182 -9.33 -5.93 -13.67
C LEU A 182 -10.50 -6.53 -14.47
N GLY A 183 -10.23 -7.44 -15.40
CA GLY A 183 -11.27 -8.13 -16.14
C GLY A 183 -12.15 -9.04 -15.28
N ARG A 184 -11.60 -9.59 -14.17
CA ARG A 184 -12.34 -10.45 -13.24
C ARG A 184 -13.10 -9.67 -12.16
N PHE A 185 -12.50 -8.61 -11.64
CA PHE A 185 -13.00 -7.92 -10.45
C PHE A 185 -13.32 -6.43 -10.71
N GLY A 186 -13.17 -5.94 -11.95
CA GLY A 186 -13.40 -4.55 -12.30
C GLY A 186 -14.86 -4.07 -12.14
N ASP A 187 -15.82 -4.99 -12.03
CA ASP A 187 -17.23 -4.70 -11.73
C ASP A 187 -17.68 -5.30 -10.39
N ASP A 188 -16.73 -5.81 -9.58
CA ASP A 188 -17.05 -6.44 -8.30
C ASP A 188 -17.27 -5.39 -7.22
N ARG A 189 -18.47 -5.34 -6.63
CA ARG A 189 -18.85 -4.37 -5.59
C ARG A 189 -18.09 -4.55 -4.27
N ARG A 190 -17.45 -5.70 -4.05
CA ARG A 190 -16.58 -5.96 -2.90
C ARG A 190 -15.26 -5.20 -3.01
N VAL A 191 -14.89 -4.74 -4.21
CA VAL A 191 -13.70 -3.93 -4.46
C VAL A 191 -14.07 -2.45 -4.41
N HIS A 192 -13.51 -1.70 -3.46
CA HIS A 192 -13.77 -0.27 -3.30
C HIS A 192 -12.89 0.59 -4.24
N CYS A 193 -11.63 0.20 -4.43
CA CYS A 193 -10.65 1.01 -5.16
C CYS A 193 -9.49 0.14 -5.65
N TRP A 194 -8.83 0.57 -6.71
CA TRP A 194 -7.60 -0.03 -7.25
C TRP A 194 -6.41 0.85 -6.94
N ASP A 195 -5.48 0.35 -6.13
CA ASP A 195 -4.17 0.98 -5.92
C ASP A 195 -3.16 0.35 -6.88
N LEU A 196 -2.79 1.09 -7.91
CA LEU A 196 -2.04 0.54 -9.02
C LEU A 196 -0.59 0.20 -8.67
N PHE A 197 0.03 0.96 -7.75
CA PHE A 197 1.40 0.71 -7.37
C PHE A 197 1.72 1.35 -6.01
N ASN A 198 1.88 0.53 -4.98
CA ASN A 198 2.34 0.98 -3.67
C ASN A 198 3.78 1.45 -3.71
N GLU A 199 4.07 2.66 -3.24
CA GLU A 199 5.42 3.21 -3.05
C GLU A 199 6.42 2.86 -4.15
N PRO A 200 6.12 3.10 -5.44
CA PRO A 200 6.88 2.53 -6.57
C PRO A 200 8.37 2.88 -6.55
N ASN A 201 8.73 4.05 -6.03
CA ASN A 201 10.13 4.50 -5.90
C ASN A 201 10.68 4.40 -4.48
N ALA A 202 10.11 3.54 -3.62
CA ALA A 202 10.64 3.30 -2.28
C ALA A 202 12.13 2.89 -2.33
N PRO A 203 13.00 3.47 -1.49
CA PRO A 203 14.42 3.18 -1.53
C PRO A 203 14.73 1.76 -1.04
N GLU A 204 15.52 1.00 -1.79
CA GLU A 204 15.91 -0.39 -1.49
C GLU A 204 17.14 -0.47 -0.57
N ILE A 205 17.09 0.26 0.55
CA ILE A 205 18.25 0.44 1.45
C ILE A 205 18.83 -0.90 1.94
N ASN A 206 17.98 -1.89 2.18
CA ASN A 206 18.37 -3.20 2.69
C ASN A 206 18.70 -4.20 1.57
N TYR A 207 18.49 -3.83 0.31
CA TYR A 207 18.60 -4.68 -0.87
C TYR A 207 19.43 -4.05 -2.01
N ILE A 208 20.41 -3.20 -1.67
CA ILE A 208 21.23 -2.44 -2.64
C ILE A 208 21.86 -3.33 -3.72
N ALA A 209 22.29 -4.55 -3.33
CA ALA A 209 22.96 -5.47 -4.25
C ALA A 209 22.03 -6.13 -5.28
N THR A 210 20.72 -6.17 -5.00
CA THR A 210 19.72 -6.86 -5.82
C THR A 210 18.63 -5.92 -6.35
N GLY A 211 18.61 -4.68 -5.88
CA GLY A 211 17.67 -3.67 -6.31
C GLY A 211 18.02 -3.02 -7.65
N SER A 212 17.09 -2.28 -8.21
CA SER A 212 17.27 -1.54 -9.45
C SER A 212 18.03 -0.22 -9.23
N ALA A 213 19.11 0.01 -9.97
CA ALA A 213 19.90 1.23 -9.86
C ALA A 213 19.13 2.50 -10.24
N ASP A 214 18.21 2.39 -11.21
CA ASP A 214 17.42 3.50 -11.76
C ASP A 214 15.94 3.42 -11.37
N LYS A 215 15.64 2.80 -10.22
CA LYS A 215 14.27 2.50 -9.76
C LYS A 215 13.33 3.69 -9.85
N TYR A 216 13.76 4.88 -9.44
CA TYR A 216 12.92 6.08 -9.50
C TYR A 216 12.34 6.33 -10.90
N TRP A 217 13.20 6.27 -11.93
CA TRP A 217 12.79 6.52 -13.31
C TRP A 217 11.98 5.36 -13.87
N LEU A 218 12.45 4.14 -13.67
CA LEU A 218 11.81 2.92 -14.16
C LEU A 218 10.41 2.74 -13.55
N ALA A 219 10.29 2.91 -12.23
CA ALA A 219 9.01 2.81 -11.56
C ALA A 219 8.04 3.93 -11.96
N THR A 220 8.54 5.15 -12.19
CA THR A 220 7.71 6.26 -12.69
C THR A 220 7.14 5.95 -14.08
N GLU A 221 7.96 5.44 -14.99
CA GLU A 221 7.52 5.12 -16.35
C GLU A 221 6.63 3.87 -16.39
N LEU A 222 6.92 2.88 -15.54
CA LEU A 222 6.06 1.71 -15.43
C LEU A 222 4.70 2.09 -14.86
N LEU A 223 4.64 2.91 -13.80
CA LEU A 223 3.38 3.39 -13.22
C LEU A 223 2.51 4.12 -14.27
N ASP A 224 3.11 4.94 -15.12
CA ASP A 224 2.36 5.63 -16.19
C ASP A 224 1.72 4.62 -17.16
N ARG A 225 2.46 3.56 -17.53
CA ARG A 225 1.91 2.45 -18.34
C ARG A 225 0.83 1.65 -17.63
N VAL A 226 1.00 1.39 -16.34
CA VAL A 226 0.00 0.67 -15.54
C VAL A 226 -1.30 1.46 -15.47
N PHE A 227 -1.24 2.79 -15.34
CA PHE A 227 -2.41 3.64 -15.50
C PHE A 227 -3.06 3.50 -16.87
N ASP A 228 -2.27 3.49 -17.95
CA ASP A 228 -2.81 3.30 -19.30
C ASP A 228 -3.55 1.96 -19.46
N TRP A 229 -2.96 0.87 -18.92
CA TRP A 229 -3.58 -0.46 -18.98
C TRP A 229 -4.85 -0.52 -18.14
N ALA A 230 -4.81 -0.01 -16.91
CA ALA A 230 -5.95 -0.03 -16.01
C ALA A 230 -7.12 0.84 -16.52
N GLN A 231 -6.81 2.01 -17.08
CA GLN A 231 -7.82 2.88 -17.69
C GLN A 231 -8.43 2.25 -18.96
N ALA A 232 -7.65 1.47 -19.71
CA ALA A 232 -8.18 0.75 -20.87
C ALA A 232 -9.12 -0.41 -20.48
N ALA A 233 -8.96 -0.98 -19.29
CA ALA A 233 -9.87 -1.98 -18.73
C ALA A 233 -11.20 -1.37 -18.22
N ASP A 234 -11.23 -0.04 -17.98
CA ASP A 234 -12.41 0.75 -17.57
C ASP A 234 -13.20 0.15 -16.39
N PRO A 235 -12.55 -0.12 -15.24
CA PRO A 235 -13.26 -0.68 -14.10
C PRO A 235 -14.28 0.30 -13.53
N SER A 236 -15.32 -0.24 -12.85
CA SER A 236 -16.36 0.57 -12.21
C SER A 236 -15.86 1.30 -10.96
N GLN A 237 -14.72 0.88 -10.40
CA GLN A 237 -14.09 1.48 -9.21
C GLN A 237 -12.99 2.46 -9.61
N PRO A 238 -12.65 3.44 -8.72
CA PRO A 238 -11.61 4.42 -9.00
C PRO A 238 -10.20 3.81 -8.97
N LEU A 239 -9.33 4.40 -9.78
CA LEU A 239 -7.90 4.08 -9.85
C LEU A 239 -7.09 5.10 -9.03
N THR A 240 -6.07 4.64 -8.31
CA THR A 240 -5.14 5.50 -7.58
C THR A 240 -3.72 4.95 -7.56
N ALA A 241 -2.78 5.80 -7.16
CA ALA A 241 -1.46 5.44 -6.66
C ALA A 241 -1.04 6.49 -5.64
N GLY A 242 -0.59 6.04 -4.46
CA GLY A 242 -0.44 6.91 -3.29
C GLY A 242 0.86 7.70 -3.24
N VAL A 243 0.77 8.99 -2.95
CA VAL A 243 1.92 9.85 -2.66
C VAL A 243 2.45 9.57 -1.27
N PHE A 244 3.73 9.22 -1.11
CA PHE A 244 4.29 8.87 0.19
C PHE A 244 5.51 9.70 0.60
N VAL A 245 6.20 10.35 -0.33
CA VAL A 245 7.33 11.25 -0.06
C VAL A 245 6.98 12.66 -0.51
N GLY A 246 7.23 13.63 0.37
CA GLY A 246 7.11 15.04 0.00
C GLY A 246 5.68 15.56 -0.20
N VAL A 247 4.72 15.01 0.52
CA VAL A 247 3.28 15.33 0.42
C VAL A 247 2.94 16.80 0.70
N SER A 248 3.89 17.65 1.04
CA SER A 248 3.63 19.07 1.31
C SER A 248 4.68 19.98 0.71
N GLY A 249 4.29 20.88 -0.18
CA GLY A 249 5.08 22.03 -0.60
C GLY A 249 5.88 21.87 -1.90
N ALA A 250 7.09 22.46 -1.95
CA ALA A 250 7.90 22.59 -3.17
C ALA A 250 8.38 21.24 -3.74
N LEU A 251 8.62 20.24 -2.88
CA LEU A 251 9.08 18.92 -3.29
C LEU A 251 8.02 18.19 -4.13
N GLU A 252 6.74 18.24 -3.73
CA GLU A 252 5.65 17.63 -4.48
C GLU A 252 5.54 18.21 -5.90
N ARG A 253 5.59 19.53 -6.02
CA ARG A 253 5.49 20.20 -7.32
C ARG A 253 6.69 19.96 -8.24
N GLY A 254 7.86 19.68 -7.64
CA GLY A 254 9.10 19.36 -8.33
C GLY A 254 9.24 17.88 -8.70
N ASP A 255 8.59 16.99 -7.96
CA ASP A 255 8.74 15.55 -8.12
C ASP A 255 7.83 15.00 -9.24
N ARG A 256 8.45 14.35 -10.22
CA ARG A 256 7.77 13.79 -11.39
C ARG A 256 6.77 12.70 -11.01
N ILE A 257 7.13 11.78 -10.13
CA ILE A 257 6.27 10.66 -9.75
C ILE A 257 5.06 11.15 -8.93
N ASN A 258 5.24 12.10 -8.01
CA ASN A 258 4.14 12.68 -7.27
C ASN A 258 3.16 13.41 -8.20
N ARG A 259 3.67 14.15 -9.18
CA ARG A 259 2.80 14.80 -10.19
C ARG A 259 2.03 13.76 -11.01
N LEU A 260 2.67 12.65 -11.40
CA LEU A 260 2.02 11.56 -12.10
C LEU A 260 0.87 10.99 -11.25
N MET A 261 1.15 10.58 -10.03
CA MET A 261 0.15 10.05 -9.09
C MET A 261 -1.02 11.00 -8.91
N LEU A 262 -0.75 12.27 -8.57
CA LEU A 262 -1.79 13.27 -8.33
C LEU A 262 -2.59 13.64 -9.59
N SER A 263 -1.99 13.55 -10.78
CA SER A 263 -2.67 13.91 -12.05
C SER A 263 -3.47 12.75 -12.65
N ARG A 264 -3.05 11.49 -12.41
CA ARG A 264 -3.68 10.31 -13.01
C ARG A 264 -4.72 9.64 -12.10
N SER A 265 -4.60 9.77 -10.79
CA SER A 265 -5.49 9.13 -9.81
C SER A 265 -6.89 9.75 -9.80
N ASP A 266 -7.92 8.91 -9.80
CA ASP A 266 -9.32 9.33 -9.69
C ASP A 266 -9.63 9.85 -8.30
N VAL A 267 -9.11 9.17 -7.27
CA VAL A 267 -9.12 9.56 -5.86
C VAL A 267 -7.69 9.74 -5.38
N ILE A 268 -7.44 10.66 -4.46
CA ILE A 268 -6.10 10.97 -3.98
C ILE A 268 -5.77 10.08 -2.79
N THR A 269 -4.70 9.30 -2.91
CA THR A 269 -4.19 8.50 -1.78
C THR A 269 -2.81 8.99 -1.34
N PHE A 270 -2.50 8.83 -0.06
CA PHE A 270 -1.21 9.22 0.50
C PHE A 270 -0.83 8.39 1.73
N HIS A 271 0.45 8.39 2.08
CA HIS A 271 0.95 7.79 3.31
C HIS A 271 1.42 8.87 4.29
N ASN A 272 1.16 8.67 5.58
CA ASN A 272 1.60 9.61 6.59
C ASN A 272 1.88 8.94 7.94
N TYR A 273 3.15 8.84 8.33
CA TYR A 273 3.61 8.35 9.62
C TYR A 273 4.11 9.48 10.55
N LEU A 274 3.62 10.71 10.31
CA LEU A 274 4.03 11.89 11.03
C LEU A 274 2.98 12.32 12.08
N PRO A 275 3.36 13.17 13.06
CA PRO A 275 2.43 13.64 14.09
C PRO A 275 1.27 14.45 13.52
N ARG A 276 0.21 14.61 14.31
CA ARG A 276 -1.08 15.28 14.02
C ARG A 276 -0.93 16.53 13.13
N ARG A 277 -0.13 17.51 13.56
CA ARG A 277 0.04 18.78 12.83
C ARG A 277 0.52 18.59 11.38
N ARG A 278 1.37 17.58 11.16
CA ARG A 278 1.86 17.26 9.81
C ARG A 278 0.81 16.54 9.00
N LEU A 279 0.08 15.64 9.62
CA LEU A 279 -1.06 14.95 8.99
C LEU A 279 -2.12 15.95 8.54
N GLU A 280 -2.56 16.84 9.44
CA GLU A 280 -3.54 17.89 9.12
C GLU A 280 -3.07 18.76 7.95
N GLY A 281 -1.80 19.19 7.95
CA GLY A 281 -1.23 19.95 6.85
C GLY A 281 -1.18 19.20 5.52
N CYS A 282 -0.96 17.88 5.54
CA CYS A 282 -1.04 17.05 4.34
C CYS A 282 -2.48 16.94 3.82
N ILE A 283 -3.43 16.71 4.72
CA ILE A 283 -4.85 16.65 4.36
C ILE A 283 -5.32 17.97 3.76
N ASP A 284 -5.04 19.11 4.41
CA ASP A 284 -5.42 20.43 3.91
C ASP A 284 -4.84 20.72 2.51
N HIS A 285 -3.58 20.29 2.28
CA HIS A 285 -2.92 20.45 1.00
C HIS A 285 -3.58 19.57 -0.10
N LEU A 286 -3.85 18.30 0.20
CA LEU A 286 -4.42 17.35 -0.77
C LEU A 286 -5.91 17.63 -1.03
N ALA A 287 -6.65 18.13 -0.07
CA ALA A 287 -8.05 18.55 -0.24
C ALA A 287 -8.21 19.65 -1.31
N ALA A 288 -7.17 20.47 -1.54
CA ALA A 288 -7.20 21.50 -2.60
C ALA A 288 -7.33 20.92 -4.02
N TYR A 289 -7.09 19.63 -4.23
CA TYR A 289 -7.32 18.95 -5.52
C TYR A 289 -8.82 18.76 -5.79
N GLY A 290 -9.69 18.91 -4.77
CA GLY A 290 -11.15 18.79 -4.89
C GLY A 290 -11.60 17.36 -5.25
N ARG A 291 -10.93 16.37 -4.72
CA ARG A 291 -11.20 14.93 -4.91
C ARG A 291 -11.22 14.21 -3.57
N PRO A 292 -11.85 13.04 -3.46
CA PRO A 292 -11.73 12.20 -2.26
C PRO A 292 -10.27 11.98 -1.87
N VAL A 293 -9.99 12.03 -0.58
CA VAL A 293 -8.63 11.83 -0.02
C VAL A 293 -8.64 10.66 0.93
N LEU A 294 -7.68 9.73 0.77
CA LEU A 294 -7.51 8.57 1.65
C LEU A 294 -6.05 8.45 2.09
N CYS A 295 -5.82 8.25 3.37
CA CYS A 295 -4.51 7.91 3.92
C CYS A 295 -4.36 6.39 3.94
N THR A 296 -3.71 5.84 2.92
CA THR A 296 -3.61 4.39 2.73
C THR A 296 -2.57 3.71 3.61
N GLU A 297 -1.73 4.49 4.29
CA GLU A 297 -0.85 3.99 5.34
C GLU A 297 -0.63 5.04 6.43
N TRP A 298 -0.89 4.66 7.65
CA TRP A 298 -0.60 5.44 8.84
C TRP A 298 -0.44 4.54 10.06
N MET A 299 -0.19 5.11 11.23
CA MET A 299 0.05 4.47 12.50
C MET A 299 1.44 3.82 12.58
N GLY A 300 2.35 4.58 13.14
CA GLY A 300 3.74 4.17 13.47
C GLY A 300 4.17 4.87 14.74
N ARG A 301 4.00 4.16 15.89
CA ARG A 301 4.36 4.72 17.20
C ARG A 301 5.85 5.03 17.30
N PRO A 302 6.26 6.06 18.01
CA PRO A 302 5.45 6.97 18.83
C PRO A 302 4.95 8.24 18.09
N ARG A 303 5.16 8.36 16.78
CA ARG A 303 4.87 9.61 16.05
C ARG A 303 3.47 9.69 15.48
N SER A 304 3.04 8.63 14.87
CA SER A 304 1.71 8.47 14.28
C SER A 304 0.96 7.47 15.15
N THR A 305 0.22 7.97 16.11
CA THR A 305 -0.43 7.19 17.17
C THR A 305 -1.91 7.00 16.88
N PRO A 306 -2.57 5.97 17.43
CA PRO A 306 -3.97 5.65 17.17
C PRO A 306 -4.97 6.79 17.40
N ASP A 307 -4.59 7.83 18.18
CA ASP A 307 -5.43 9.03 18.37
C ASP A 307 -5.63 9.88 17.10
N LEU A 308 -4.82 9.66 16.08
CA LEU A 308 -4.96 10.33 14.79
C LEU A 308 -6.23 9.87 14.04
N ILE A 309 -6.86 8.75 14.42
CA ILE A 309 -8.14 8.32 13.83
C ILE A 309 -9.22 9.40 13.98
N ASP A 310 -9.19 10.19 15.04
CA ASP A 310 -10.12 11.31 15.23
C ASP A 310 -9.94 12.39 14.15
N VAL A 311 -8.71 12.64 13.68
CA VAL A 311 -8.47 13.59 12.58
C VAL A 311 -9.11 13.10 11.28
N PHE A 312 -8.95 11.82 10.99
CA PHE A 312 -9.55 11.21 9.79
C PHE A 312 -11.07 11.23 9.86
N ALA A 313 -11.65 10.91 11.02
CA ALA A 313 -13.10 10.95 11.24
C ALA A 313 -13.67 12.38 11.10
N ASP A 314 -13.03 13.37 11.75
CA ASP A 314 -13.49 14.77 11.73
C ASP A 314 -13.37 15.39 10.31
N ARG A 315 -12.43 14.91 9.49
CA ARG A 315 -12.19 15.38 8.11
C ARG A 315 -12.82 14.50 7.04
N GLN A 316 -13.46 13.40 7.40
CA GLN A 316 -14.00 12.39 6.48
C GLN A 316 -12.98 11.89 5.46
N VAL A 317 -11.73 11.70 5.91
CA VAL A 317 -10.63 11.18 5.11
C VAL A 317 -10.51 9.68 5.37
N GLY A 318 -10.60 8.86 4.33
CA GLY A 318 -10.42 7.41 4.46
C GLY A 318 -9.05 7.08 5.05
N CYS A 319 -8.94 6.03 5.88
CA CYS A 319 -7.69 5.74 6.56
C CYS A 319 -7.45 4.23 6.76
N TYR A 320 -6.19 3.80 6.51
CA TYR A 320 -5.78 2.40 6.64
C TYR A 320 -4.52 2.31 7.50
N THR A 321 -4.62 1.66 8.65
CA THR A 321 -3.43 1.38 9.49
C THR A 321 -2.48 0.44 8.75
N TRP A 322 -1.18 0.54 9.02
CA TRP A 322 -0.26 -0.54 8.63
C TRP A 322 -0.35 -1.64 9.67
N GLY A 323 -0.81 -2.84 9.23
CA GLY A 323 -1.02 -3.98 10.09
C GLY A 323 -2.29 -3.91 10.95
N LEU A 324 -2.70 -5.07 11.44
CA LEU A 324 -3.81 -5.29 12.36
C LEU A 324 -3.41 -6.23 13.48
N VAL A 325 -2.90 -7.42 13.14
CA VAL A 325 -2.57 -8.51 14.05
C VAL A 325 -1.08 -8.82 13.96
N ASP A 326 -0.43 -8.93 15.13
CA ASP A 326 0.98 -9.36 15.22
C ASP A 326 1.16 -10.78 14.66
N GLY A 327 2.04 -10.91 13.68
CA GLY A 327 2.22 -12.14 12.95
C GLY A 327 3.60 -12.25 12.27
N ARG A 328 3.64 -13.03 11.20
CA ARG A 328 4.87 -13.34 10.44
C ARG A 328 5.50 -12.11 9.77
N THR A 329 4.74 -11.04 9.51
CA THR A 329 5.28 -9.76 9.03
C THR A 329 6.19 -9.08 10.06
N GLN A 330 5.97 -9.32 11.36
CA GLN A 330 6.71 -8.73 12.47
C GLN A 330 6.71 -7.18 12.44
N THR A 331 5.66 -6.55 11.94
CA THR A 331 5.57 -5.10 11.80
C THR A 331 5.34 -4.37 13.12
N ARG A 332 5.13 -5.12 14.22
CA ARG A 332 5.24 -4.56 15.57
C ARG A 332 6.65 -4.03 15.90
N TYR A 333 7.69 -4.49 15.19
CA TYR A 333 9.04 -3.94 15.32
C TYR A 333 9.23 -2.77 14.36
N PRO A 334 10.02 -1.74 14.73
CA PRO A 334 10.21 -0.56 13.89
C PRO A 334 11.10 -0.84 12.67
N TRP A 335 11.03 0.02 11.67
CA TRP A 335 11.91 -0.05 10.48
C TRP A 335 13.41 -0.09 10.83
N SER A 336 13.81 0.54 11.94
CA SER A 336 15.20 0.51 12.42
C SER A 336 15.66 -0.88 12.89
N SER A 337 14.75 -1.86 13.05
CA SER A 337 15.09 -3.24 13.40
C SER A 337 15.96 -3.94 12.35
N TRP A 338 16.02 -3.41 11.14
CA TRP A 338 16.96 -3.86 10.12
C TRP A 338 18.42 -3.52 10.42
N GLN A 339 18.67 -2.46 11.16
CA GLN A 339 20.01 -1.94 11.49
C GLN A 339 20.38 -2.11 12.96
N LYS A 340 19.38 -2.29 13.83
CA LYS A 340 19.58 -2.37 15.27
C LYS A 340 18.84 -3.58 15.83
N ASP A 341 19.47 -4.31 16.71
CA ASP A 341 18.76 -5.34 17.48
C ASP A 341 17.65 -4.68 18.31
N THR A 342 16.44 -5.20 18.17
CA THR A 342 15.26 -4.67 18.85
C THR A 342 14.83 -5.65 19.93
N PRO A 343 14.69 -5.23 21.19
CA PRO A 343 14.24 -6.10 22.26
C PRO A 343 12.85 -6.71 21.98
N PRO A 344 12.56 -7.93 22.44
CA PRO A 344 11.25 -8.57 22.23
C PRO A 344 10.09 -7.83 22.91
N ASP A 345 10.37 -7.07 23.96
CA ASP A 345 9.44 -6.25 24.74
C ASP A 345 9.42 -4.76 24.31
N ALA A 346 10.06 -4.43 23.18
CA ALA A 346 10.00 -3.07 22.64
C ALA A 346 8.55 -2.63 22.42
N PRO A 347 8.23 -1.33 22.64
CA PRO A 347 6.92 -0.80 22.31
C PRO A 347 6.56 -1.10 20.84
N TRP A 348 5.33 -1.52 20.61
CA TRP A 348 4.89 -1.88 19.27
C TRP A 348 4.86 -0.67 18.33
N PHE A 349 5.36 -0.89 17.11
CA PHE A 349 5.43 0.15 16.10
C PHE A 349 4.11 0.28 15.35
N HIS A 350 3.63 -0.81 14.77
CA HIS A 350 2.31 -0.89 14.14
C HIS A 350 1.35 -1.73 14.99
N GLU A 351 0.61 -2.63 14.43
CA GLU A 351 -0.30 -3.61 15.00
C GLU A 351 -1.20 -3.11 16.16
N LEU A 352 -2.41 -3.62 16.20
CA LEU A 352 -3.39 -3.31 17.25
C LEU A 352 -3.67 -4.52 18.15
N LEU A 353 -3.55 -5.72 17.60
CA LEU A 353 -3.96 -6.96 18.23
C LEU A 353 -2.82 -7.98 18.28
N HIS A 354 -2.77 -8.74 19.36
CA HIS A 354 -1.98 -9.97 19.44
C HIS A 354 -2.58 -11.05 18.54
N GLY A 355 -1.81 -12.11 18.23
CA GLY A 355 -2.26 -13.26 17.43
C GLY A 355 -3.45 -14.04 18.01
N ASP A 356 -3.82 -13.79 19.25
CA ASP A 356 -5.01 -14.32 19.92
C ASP A 356 -6.19 -13.32 19.97
N GLY A 357 -6.07 -12.17 19.32
CA GLY A 357 -7.10 -11.12 19.26
C GLY A 357 -7.11 -10.17 20.46
N ARG A 358 -6.27 -10.39 21.47
CA ARG A 358 -6.18 -9.44 22.59
C ARG A 358 -5.60 -8.11 22.12
N PRO A 359 -6.16 -6.98 22.53
CA PRO A 359 -5.57 -5.67 22.26
C PRO A 359 -4.13 -5.56 22.78
N TYR A 360 -3.25 -4.94 21.99
CA TYR A 360 -1.96 -4.44 22.50
C TYR A 360 -2.18 -3.36 23.56
N ASP A 361 -3.07 -2.43 23.27
CA ASP A 361 -3.54 -1.39 24.19
C ASP A 361 -5.06 -1.27 24.11
N GLN A 362 -5.74 -1.51 25.22
CA GLN A 362 -7.21 -1.48 25.31
C GLN A 362 -7.77 -0.08 24.96
N ALA A 363 -7.10 0.98 25.40
CA ALA A 363 -7.58 2.35 25.16
C ALA A 363 -7.48 2.75 23.68
N GLU A 364 -6.48 2.26 22.97
CA GLU A 364 -6.33 2.45 21.52
C GLU A 364 -7.48 1.78 20.76
N VAL A 365 -7.76 0.51 21.05
CA VAL A 365 -8.86 -0.26 20.43
C VAL A 365 -10.22 0.38 20.71
N GLU A 366 -10.46 0.80 21.94
CA GLU A 366 -11.72 1.51 22.30
C GLU A 366 -11.84 2.85 21.56
N ARG A 367 -10.71 3.51 21.26
CA ARG A 367 -10.73 4.74 20.47
C ARG A 367 -11.15 4.48 19.02
N PHE A 368 -10.64 3.43 18.39
CA PHE A 368 -11.10 2.99 17.07
C PHE A 368 -12.62 2.78 17.06
N ARG A 369 -13.12 1.95 17.98
CA ARG A 369 -14.56 1.67 18.12
C ARG A 369 -15.41 2.93 18.33
N ARG A 370 -14.91 3.92 19.06
CA ARG A 370 -15.62 5.19 19.24
C ARG A 370 -15.61 6.07 17.98
N ALA A 371 -14.49 6.12 17.28
CA ALA A 371 -14.37 6.94 16.07
C ALA A 371 -15.24 6.38 14.93
N THR A 372 -15.31 5.06 14.79
CA THR A 372 -16.06 4.37 13.73
C THR A 372 -17.58 4.30 13.96
N ARG A 373 -18.05 4.63 15.16
CA ARG A 373 -19.49 4.70 15.49
C ARG A 373 -20.09 6.10 15.33
N ARG A 374 -19.28 7.11 14.99
CA ARG A 374 -19.73 8.48 14.74
C ARG A 374 -20.39 8.59 13.36
#